data_8f552a4558bd868ff04765ef6fe9b6d7
#
_entry.id   8f552a4558bd868ff04765ef6fe9b6d7
#
_cell.length_a   1.000
_cell.length_b   1.000
_cell.length_c   1.000
_cell.angle_alpha   90.00
_cell.angle_beta   90.00
_cell.angle_gamma   90.00
#
_symmetry.space_group_name_H-M   'P 1'
#
loop_
_entity.id
_entity.type
_entity.pdbx_description
1 polymer ?
#
loop_
_entity_poly.entity_id
_entity_poly.type
_entity_poly.pdbx_seq_one_letter_code
_entity_poly.pdbx_strand_id
1 'polypeptide(L)'
;MNVREQVGSRPTRGATTAALEAIDVRTSLPLGRERIEILKGVSLRIDRGEVVALVGPSGSGKSTLLGIIAGLDRPTSGRVLVHGTDITAMDEGRLATVRNRDIGMVFQAFNLLPTLTAQENVEAPLYVGRRPGRPADRAKELLALVGVGHRLKNRPHQLSGGEQQRVAIARALATAPAIVIMDEPTGNLDTANGETVLRLIHDLRAATGTTFVIATHDPTVAAAADRAVRIVDGLVAEGEDRVG
;
A
#
# COMPACT_ATOMS: atom_id res chain seq x y z
N MET A 1 -49.55 25.48 -27.08
CA MET A 1 -48.54 26.01 -26.11
C MET A 1 -47.83 24.82 -25.49
N ASN A 2 -46.62 24.57 -25.98
CA ASN A 2 -45.81 23.39 -25.64
C ASN A 2 -45.06 23.65 -24.32
N VAL A 3 -45.33 22.81 -23.33
CA VAL A 3 -44.48 22.66 -22.16
C VAL A 3 -43.52 21.52 -22.46
N ARG A 4 -42.27 21.85 -22.80
CA ARG A 4 -41.18 20.87 -22.97
C ARG A 4 -40.71 20.41 -21.62
N GLU A 5 -40.69 19.09 -21.48
CA GLU A 5 -40.13 18.30 -20.42
C GLU A 5 -38.70 18.76 -20.02
N GLN A 6 -38.55 19.10 -18.78
CA GLN A 6 -37.23 19.16 -18.13
C GLN A 6 -36.85 17.74 -17.74
N VAL A 7 -36.00 17.11 -18.56
CA VAL A 7 -35.29 15.87 -18.18
C VAL A 7 -34.31 16.23 -17.09
N GLY A 8 -34.64 15.84 -15.89
CA GLY A 8 -33.75 15.93 -14.74
C GLY A 8 -32.49 15.12 -14.99
N SER A 9 -31.35 15.80 -15.05
CA SER A 9 -30.03 15.17 -15.04
C SER A 9 -29.88 14.34 -13.75
N ARG A 10 -29.68 13.02 -13.91
CA ARG A 10 -29.25 12.15 -12.80
C ARG A 10 -28.04 12.77 -12.11
N PRO A 11 -27.99 12.81 -10.77
CA PRO A 11 -26.79 13.24 -10.08
C PRO A 11 -25.66 12.28 -10.45
N THR A 12 -24.61 12.80 -11.06
CA THR A 12 -23.33 12.12 -11.22
C THR A 12 -22.88 11.64 -9.86
N ARG A 13 -22.56 10.34 -9.74
CA ARG A 13 -21.89 9.73 -8.58
C ARG A 13 -20.87 10.73 -8.04
N GLY A 14 -21.02 11.16 -6.78
CA GLY A 14 -20.12 12.11 -6.15
C GLY A 14 -18.67 11.70 -6.40
N ALA A 15 -17.84 12.65 -6.81
CA ALA A 15 -16.43 12.42 -7.11
C ALA A 15 -15.76 11.84 -5.86
N THR A 16 -15.57 10.53 -5.83
CA THR A 16 -14.74 9.85 -4.83
C THR A 16 -13.34 10.42 -4.99
N THR A 17 -12.86 11.12 -3.96
CA THR A 17 -11.51 11.70 -3.98
C THR A 17 -10.52 10.56 -4.02
N ALA A 18 -9.63 10.55 -5.02
CA ALA A 18 -8.58 9.56 -5.13
C ALA A 18 -7.71 9.54 -3.85
N ALA A 19 -7.37 8.35 -3.37
CA ALA A 19 -6.36 8.19 -2.35
C ALA A 19 -4.96 8.37 -2.96
N LEU A 20 -4.76 7.80 -4.16
CA LEU A 20 -3.48 7.83 -4.88
C LEU A 20 -3.73 7.93 -6.38
N GLU A 21 -2.91 8.73 -7.06
CA GLU A 21 -2.86 8.81 -8.52
C GLU A 21 -1.41 8.74 -8.99
N ALA A 22 -1.13 7.87 -9.94
CA ALA A 22 0.09 7.87 -10.74
C ALA A 22 -0.28 8.33 -12.16
N ILE A 23 0.47 9.27 -12.73
CA ILE A 23 0.17 9.89 -14.02
C ILE A 23 1.42 9.81 -14.89
N ASP A 24 1.38 9.02 -15.95
CA ASP A 24 2.47 8.77 -16.93
C ASP A 24 3.82 8.52 -16.25
N VAL A 25 3.82 7.69 -15.21
CA VAL A 25 5.02 7.40 -14.42
C VAL A 25 6.00 6.56 -15.24
N ARG A 26 7.19 7.11 -15.46
CA ARG A 26 8.30 6.46 -16.20
C ARG A 26 9.51 6.33 -15.31
N THR A 27 10.22 5.23 -15.44
CA THR A 27 11.47 4.99 -14.71
C THR A 27 12.44 4.22 -15.58
N SER A 28 13.67 4.73 -15.66
CA SER A 28 14.76 4.05 -16.32
C SER A 28 15.99 3.96 -15.41
N LEU A 29 16.63 2.80 -15.40
CA LEU A 29 17.85 2.54 -14.64
C LEU A 29 19.06 2.44 -15.58
N PRO A 30 20.24 2.92 -15.16
CA PRO A 30 21.46 2.75 -15.93
C PRO A 30 21.90 1.27 -15.91
N LEU A 31 22.22 0.72 -17.08
CA LEU A 31 22.84 -0.59 -17.24
C LEU A 31 24.10 -0.44 -18.11
N GLY A 32 25.24 -0.24 -17.49
CA GLY A 32 26.48 0.07 -18.20
C GLY A 32 26.38 1.40 -18.97
N ARG A 33 26.43 1.35 -20.31
CA ARG A 33 26.28 2.52 -21.19
C ARG A 33 24.85 2.79 -21.66
N GLU A 34 23.94 1.85 -21.39
CA GLU A 34 22.55 1.92 -21.81
C GLU A 34 21.64 2.25 -20.63
N ARG A 35 20.39 2.58 -20.93
CA ARG A 35 19.33 2.74 -19.91
C ARG A 35 18.21 1.74 -20.23
N ILE A 36 17.80 1.02 -19.20
CA ILE A 36 16.66 0.10 -19.31
C ILE A 36 15.44 0.83 -18.74
N GLU A 37 14.39 0.95 -19.55
CA GLU A 37 13.09 1.42 -19.07
C GLU A 37 12.38 0.31 -18.29
N ILE A 38 12.13 0.59 -17.01
CA ILE A 38 11.39 -0.31 -16.10
C ILE A 38 9.91 0.02 -16.13
N LEU A 39 9.56 1.31 -16.07
CA LEU A 39 8.19 1.80 -16.22
C LEU A 39 8.11 2.71 -17.43
N LYS A 40 7.11 2.47 -18.28
CA LYS A 40 7.00 3.06 -19.61
C LYS A 40 5.78 3.98 -19.78
N GLY A 41 5.32 4.61 -18.68
CA GLY A 41 4.17 5.51 -18.69
C GLY A 41 2.96 4.90 -17.99
N VAL A 42 3.17 4.39 -16.77
CA VAL A 42 2.11 3.84 -15.95
C VAL A 42 1.20 4.95 -15.46
N SER A 43 -0.10 4.83 -15.75
CA SER A 43 -1.14 5.67 -15.17
C SER A 43 -2.15 4.79 -14.45
N LEU A 44 -2.41 5.12 -13.18
CA LEU A 44 -3.42 4.43 -12.39
C LEU A 44 -4.02 5.39 -11.35
N ARG A 45 -5.27 5.14 -11.00
CA ARG A 45 -5.99 5.85 -9.96
C ARG A 45 -6.53 4.84 -8.96
N ILE A 46 -6.41 5.14 -7.67
CA ILE A 46 -6.88 4.31 -6.56
C ILE A 46 -7.78 5.19 -5.70
N ASP A 47 -9.01 4.77 -5.49
CA ASP A 47 -9.99 5.51 -4.70
C ASP A 47 -9.84 5.17 -3.20
N ARG A 48 -10.37 6.04 -2.34
CA ARG A 48 -10.30 5.85 -0.88
C ARG A 48 -11.05 4.61 -0.44
N GLY A 49 -10.45 3.83 0.45
CA GLY A 49 -11.04 2.61 0.99
C GLY A 49 -11.07 1.44 0.00
N GLU A 50 -10.40 1.56 -1.14
CA GLU A 50 -10.28 0.50 -2.14
C GLU A 50 -9.14 -0.46 -1.78
N VAL A 51 -9.31 -1.75 -2.09
CA VAL A 51 -8.25 -2.75 -2.10
C VAL A 51 -7.91 -3.06 -3.55
N VAL A 52 -6.72 -2.68 -3.98
CA VAL A 52 -6.25 -2.86 -5.36
C VAL A 52 -5.09 -3.83 -5.39
N ALA A 53 -5.19 -4.89 -6.21
CA ALA A 53 -4.08 -5.78 -6.48
C ALA A 53 -3.31 -5.32 -7.74
N LEU A 54 -1.99 -5.16 -7.63
CA LEU A 54 -1.09 -4.99 -8.76
C LEU A 54 -0.54 -6.36 -9.13
N VAL A 55 -0.96 -6.90 -10.27
CA VAL A 55 -0.60 -8.25 -10.71
C VAL A 55 0.31 -8.23 -11.95
N GLY A 56 1.09 -9.27 -12.13
CA GLY A 56 1.96 -9.42 -13.30
C GLY A 56 3.17 -10.29 -13.03
N PRO A 57 3.91 -10.70 -14.06
CA PRO A 57 5.09 -11.55 -13.91
C PRO A 57 6.20 -10.87 -13.08
N SER A 58 7.16 -11.67 -12.60
CA SER A 58 8.38 -11.14 -11.98
C SER A 58 9.11 -10.23 -12.97
N GLY A 59 9.67 -9.11 -12.50
CA GLY A 59 10.36 -8.14 -13.34
C GLY A 59 9.46 -7.20 -14.14
N SER A 60 8.13 -7.28 -14.04
CA SER A 60 7.21 -6.39 -14.78
C SER A 60 7.21 -4.94 -14.31
N GLY A 61 7.90 -4.61 -13.20
CA GLY A 61 7.97 -3.25 -12.65
C GLY A 61 7.09 -2.98 -11.43
N LYS A 62 6.35 -3.97 -10.88
CA LYS A 62 5.44 -3.81 -9.74
C LYS A 62 6.13 -3.20 -8.51
N SER A 63 7.21 -3.79 -8.02
CA SER A 63 7.95 -3.30 -6.83
C SER A 63 8.55 -1.91 -7.08
N THR A 64 9.02 -1.64 -8.32
CA THR A 64 9.48 -0.28 -8.72
C THR A 64 8.35 0.72 -8.64
N LEU A 65 7.16 0.37 -9.17
CA LEU A 65 5.99 1.24 -9.06
C LEU A 65 5.59 1.44 -7.60
N LEU A 66 5.58 0.37 -6.77
CA LEU A 66 5.30 0.50 -5.34
C LEU A 66 6.29 1.44 -4.63
N GLY A 67 7.60 1.34 -4.92
CA GLY A 67 8.61 2.23 -4.36
C GLY A 67 8.34 3.70 -4.72
N ILE A 68 7.94 3.96 -5.96
CA ILE A 68 7.63 5.31 -6.44
C ILE A 68 6.36 5.87 -5.81
N ILE A 69 5.27 5.10 -5.79
CA ILE A 69 3.99 5.57 -5.20
C ILE A 69 4.05 5.67 -3.67
N ALA A 70 4.98 4.93 -3.04
CA ALA A 70 5.29 5.06 -1.62
C ALA A 70 6.22 6.26 -1.32
N GLY A 71 6.74 6.94 -2.35
CA GLY A 71 7.71 8.02 -2.19
C GLY A 71 9.06 7.54 -1.65
N LEU A 72 9.42 6.27 -1.85
CA LEU A 72 10.75 5.74 -1.54
C LEU A 72 11.72 5.98 -2.68
N ASP A 73 11.22 5.95 -3.91
CA ASP A 73 11.95 6.20 -5.14
C ASP A 73 11.33 7.37 -5.91
N ARG A 74 12.11 7.95 -6.82
CA ARG A 74 11.65 9.01 -7.70
C ARG A 74 11.49 8.49 -9.12
N PRO A 75 10.40 8.83 -9.82
CA PRO A 75 10.28 8.51 -11.24
C PRO A 75 11.25 9.37 -12.06
N THR A 76 11.63 8.89 -13.25
CA THR A 76 12.38 9.69 -14.23
C THR A 76 11.50 10.80 -14.82
N SER A 77 10.21 10.54 -14.99
CA SER A 77 9.18 11.51 -15.40
C SER A 77 7.78 11.01 -14.97
N GLY A 78 6.78 11.87 -15.12
CA GLY A 78 5.43 11.63 -14.63
C GLY A 78 5.21 12.20 -13.24
N ARG A 79 4.04 11.94 -12.65
CA ARG A 79 3.67 12.48 -11.33
C ARG A 79 2.98 11.43 -10.47
N VAL A 80 3.14 11.60 -9.15
CA VAL A 80 2.42 10.83 -8.13
C VAL A 80 1.71 11.82 -7.20
N LEU A 81 0.42 11.62 -7.02
CA LEU A 81 -0.40 12.42 -6.11
C LEU A 81 -0.92 11.53 -4.99
N VAL A 82 -0.76 11.98 -3.75
CA VAL A 82 -1.35 11.37 -2.55
C VAL A 82 -2.38 12.36 -2.01
N HIS A 83 -3.65 11.96 -1.98
CA HIS A 83 -4.78 12.83 -1.62
C HIS A 83 -4.80 14.16 -2.39
N GLY A 84 -4.48 14.09 -3.70
CA GLY A 84 -4.41 15.28 -4.56
C GLY A 84 -3.17 16.14 -4.39
N THR A 85 -2.27 15.79 -3.47
CA THR A 85 -1.00 16.50 -3.26
C THR A 85 0.10 15.82 -4.07
N ASP A 86 0.73 16.56 -4.99
CA ASP A 86 1.86 16.05 -5.79
C ASP A 86 3.10 15.88 -4.90
N ILE A 87 3.55 14.63 -4.76
CA ILE A 87 4.71 14.26 -3.95
C ILE A 87 5.99 14.13 -4.77
N THR A 88 5.90 14.18 -6.10
CA THR A 88 7.00 13.84 -7.02
C THR A 88 8.20 14.76 -6.88
N ALA A 89 7.94 16.07 -6.76
CA ALA A 89 8.96 17.11 -6.69
C ALA A 89 9.26 17.59 -5.26
N MET A 90 8.70 16.93 -4.23
CA MET A 90 8.95 17.29 -2.84
C MET A 90 10.41 17.08 -2.46
N ASP A 91 10.96 17.96 -1.61
CA ASP A 91 12.20 17.70 -0.90
C ASP A 91 12.06 16.52 0.06
N GLU A 92 13.18 15.89 0.45
CA GLU A 92 13.15 14.69 1.27
C GLU A 92 12.48 14.89 2.65
N GLY A 93 12.63 16.07 3.25
CA GLY A 93 12.01 16.37 4.55
C GLY A 93 10.49 16.39 4.49
N ARG A 94 9.92 17.03 3.45
CA ARG A 94 8.47 17.05 3.21
C ARG A 94 7.97 15.66 2.82
N LEU A 95 8.70 14.96 1.95
CA LEU A 95 8.35 13.61 1.51
C LEU A 95 8.36 12.62 2.68
N ALA A 96 9.36 12.68 3.57
CA ALA A 96 9.40 11.89 4.79
C ALA A 96 8.20 12.15 5.71
N THR A 97 7.73 13.40 5.77
CA THR A 97 6.52 13.76 6.53
C THR A 97 5.27 13.13 5.93
N VAL A 98 5.11 13.18 4.59
CA VAL A 98 3.98 12.53 3.89
C VAL A 98 4.05 11.01 4.08
N ARG A 99 5.22 10.39 3.86
CA ARG A 99 5.39 8.94 4.10
C ARG A 99 4.96 8.55 5.50
N ASN A 100 5.44 9.22 6.51
CA ASN A 100 5.11 8.87 7.90
C ASN A 100 3.63 9.11 8.24
N ARG A 101 2.99 10.12 7.64
CA ARG A 101 1.60 10.48 7.96
C ARG A 101 0.59 9.66 7.19
N ASP A 102 0.81 9.48 5.88
CA ASP A 102 -0.23 9.05 4.95
C ASP A 102 0.00 7.65 4.38
N ILE A 103 1.23 7.11 4.47
CA ILE A 103 1.62 5.85 3.82
C ILE A 103 2.20 4.86 4.83
N GLY A 104 1.56 3.69 4.94
CA GLY A 104 2.13 2.53 5.62
C GLY A 104 2.76 1.58 4.59
N MET A 105 3.89 0.93 4.94
CA MET A 105 4.57 0.01 4.03
C MET A 105 4.77 -1.36 4.67
N VAL A 106 4.42 -2.41 3.93
CA VAL A 106 4.67 -3.81 4.29
C VAL A 106 5.49 -4.45 3.18
N PHE A 107 6.62 -5.04 3.54
CA PHE A 107 7.56 -5.65 2.61
C PHE A 107 7.47 -7.19 2.67
N GLN A 108 7.82 -7.84 1.58
CA GLN A 108 7.87 -9.31 1.48
C GLN A 108 8.75 -9.94 2.58
N ALA A 109 9.90 -9.34 2.88
CA ALA A 109 10.83 -9.81 3.91
C ALA A 109 10.50 -9.26 5.32
N PHE A 110 9.26 -8.77 5.55
CA PHE A 110 8.78 -8.15 6.79
C PHE A 110 9.55 -6.89 7.20
N ASN A 111 10.84 -6.81 6.99
CA ASN A 111 11.75 -5.71 7.33
C ASN A 111 11.56 -5.22 8.78
N LEU A 112 11.37 -6.15 9.72
CA LEU A 112 11.37 -5.85 11.14
C LEU A 112 12.79 -5.57 11.62
N LEU A 113 12.94 -4.62 12.54
CA LEU A 113 14.22 -4.32 13.18
C LEU A 113 14.57 -5.46 14.15
N PRO A 114 15.64 -6.24 13.90
CA PRO A 114 15.88 -7.50 14.60
C PRO A 114 16.26 -7.31 16.07
N THR A 115 16.75 -6.13 16.43
CA THR A 115 17.13 -5.75 17.80
C THR A 115 15.95 -5.30 18.65
N LEU A 116 14.84 -4.93 18.01
CA LEU A 116 13.63 -4.45 18.67
C LEU A 116 12.63 -5.59 18.89
N THR A 117 11.83 -5.49 19.93
CA THR A 117 10.67 -6.35 20.20
C THR A 117 9.54 -6.06 19.18
N ALA A 118 8.50 -6.91 19.16
CA ALA A 118 7.30 -6.68 18.33
C ALA A 118 6.66 -5.32 18.67
N GLN A 119 6.52 -4.99 19.96
CA GLN A 119 5.96 -3.72 20.41
C GLN A 119 6.83 -2.54 19.94
N GLU A 120 8.13 -2.58 20.15
CA GLU A 120 9.06 -1.51 19.74
C GLU A 120 9.12 -1.32 18.23
N ASN A 121 9.00 -2.40 17.45
CA ASN A 121 8.87 -2.30 15.99
C ASN A 121 7.63 -1.50 15.57
N VAL A 122 6.50 -1.70 16.26
CA VAL A 122 5.26 -0.96 15.98
C VAL A 122 5.32 0.47 16.52
N GLU A 123 6.03 0.71 17.61
CA GLU A 123 6.25 2.05 18.16
C GLU A 123 7.15 2.92 17.27
N ALA A 124 8.13 2.33 16.59
CA ALA A 124 9.17 3.06 15.87
C ALA A 124 8.65 4.21 14.97
N PRO A 125 7.64 4.03 14.11
CA PRO A 125 7.11 5.12 13.28
C PRO A 125 6.38 6.21 14.09
N LEU A 126 5.95 5.93 15.32
CA LEU A 126 5.25 6.88 16.17
C LEU A 126 6.16 7.91 16.83
N TYR A 127 7.46 7.65 16.88
CA TYR A 127 8.46 8.60 17.39
C TYR A 127 8.82 9.67 16.36
N VAL A 128 8.42 9.50 15.10
CA VAL A 128 8.61 10.50 14.06
C VAL A 128 7.44 11.48 14.07
N GLY A 129 7.73 12.75 14.37
CA GLY A 129 6.71 13.80 14.50
C GLY A 129 6.02 13.80 15.88
N ARG A 130 5.25 14.86 16.14
CA ARG A 130 4.44 14.97 17.38
C ARG A 130 3.08 14.35 17.16
N ARG A 131 2.77 13.28 17.91
CA ARG A 131 1.47 12.61 17.88
C ARG A 131 0.88 12.60 19.27
N PRO A 132 -0.45 12.75 19.43
CA PRO A 132 -1.12 12.61 20.72
C PRO A 132 -1.08 11.13 21.17
N GLY A 133 -1.07 10.91 22.47
CA GLY A 133 -1.11 9.59 23.08
C GLY A 133 0.29 9.00 23.32
N ARG A 134 0.30 7.81 23.92
CA ARG A 134 1.54 7.07 24.23
C ARG A 134 1.80 6.04 23.15
N PRO A 135 2.98 6.04 22.49
CA PRO A 135 3.33 5.05 21.46
C PRO A 135 3.11 3.60 21.91
N ALA A 136 3.44 3.29 23.16
CA ALA A 136 3.31 1.95 23.72
C ALA A 136 1.84 1.47 23.79
N ASP A 137 0.91 2.33 24.11
CA ASP A 137 -0.52 1.97 24.20
C ASP A 137 -1.07 1.70 22.79
N ARG A 138 -0.75 2.57 21.83
CA ARG A 138 -1.12 2.38 20.41
C ARG A 138 -0.53 1.10 19.82
N ALA A 139 0.74 0.80 20.12
CA ALA A 139 1.37 -0.42 19.67
C ALA A 139 0.69 -1.68 20.24
N LYS A 140 0.32 -1.68 21.52
CA LYS A 140 -0.42 -2.79 22.15
C LYS A 140 -1.78 -3.01 21.50
N GLU A 141 -2.54 -1.93 21.28
CA GLU A 141 -3.84 -2.00 20.60
C GLU A 141 -3.72 -2.64 19.21
N LEU A 142 -2.75 -2.18 18.41
CA LEU A 142 -2.55 -2.71 17.06
C LEU A 142 -2.08 -4.16 17.07
N LEU A 143 -1.16 -4.54 17.97
CA LEU A 143 -0.70 -5.93 18.08
C LEU A 143 -1.80 -6.87 18.56
N ALA A 144 -2.71 -6.39 19.42
CA ALA A 144 -3.93 -7.13 19.78
C ALA A 144 -4.87 -7.25 18.58
N LEU A 145 -5.09 -6.17 17.83
CA LEU A 145 -5.96 -6.13 16.65
C LEU A 145 -5.50 -7.14 15.57
N VAL A 146 -4.18 -7.25 15.34
CA VAL A 146 -3.63 -8.23 14.38
C VAL A 146 -3.41 -9.63 14.98
N GLY A 147 -3.88 -9.88 16.20
CA GLY A 147 -3.87 -11.21 16.85
C GLY A 147 -2.50 -11.66 17.38
N VAL A 148 -1.57 -10.74 17.63
CA VAL A 148 -0.24 -11.05 18.21
C VAL A 148 0.03 -10.29 19.51
N GLY A 149 -1.02 -9.87 20.23
CA GLY A 149 -0.91 -9.18 21.51
C GLY A 149 -0.22 -9.99 22.60
N HIS A 150 -0.13 -11.33 22.48
CA HIS A 150 0.62 -12.19 23.39
C HIS A 150 2.12 -12.22 23.12
N ARG A 151 2.60 -11.56 22.03
CA ARG A 151 4.01 -11.54 21.56
C ARG A 151 4.71 -10.21 21.75
N LEU A 152 4.18 -9.26 22.50
CA LEU A 152 4.69 -7.88 22.65
C LEU A 152 6.20 -7.81 22.86
N LYS A 153 6.73 -8.67 23.72
CA LYS A 153 8.15 -8.68 24.13
C LYS A 153 9.04 -9.58 23.28
N ASN A 154 8.48 -10.34 22.32
CA ASN A 154 9.24 -11.21 21.46
C ASN A 154 9.98 -10.39 20.39
N ARG A 155 11.21 -10.80 20.07
CA ARG A 155 11.98 -10.26 18.93
C ARG A 155 11.65 -11.03 17.65
N PRO A 156 11.95 -10.49 16.46
CA PRO A 156 11.60 -11.13 15.18
C PRO A 156 12.02 -12.59 15.07
N HIS A 157 13.22 -12.96 15.52
CA HIS A 157 13.71 -14.34 15.48
C HIS A 157 12.95 -15.32 16.40
N GLN A 158 12.09 -14.81 17.28
CA GLN A 158 11.24 -15.58 18.19
C GLN A 158 9.79 -15.68 17.69
N LEU A 159 9.50 -15.14 16.52
CA LEU A 159 8.19 -15.10 15.89
C LEU A 159 8.15 -16.01 14.66
N SER A 160 7.03 -16.68 14.44
CA SER A 160 6.77 -17.36 13.17
C SER A 160 6.67 -16.35 12.02
N GLY A 161 6.81 -16.80 10.77
CA GLY A 161 6.66 -15.93 9.59
C GLY A 161 5.32 -15.19 9.57
N GLY A 162 4.23 -15.89 9.87
CA GLY A 162 2.91 -15.27 9.96
C GLY A 162 2.78 -14.26 11.12
N GLU A 163 3.43 -14.50 12.27
CA GLU A 163 3.47 -13.53 13.37
C GLU A 163 4.30 -12.31 12.97
N GLN A 164 5.46 -12.49 12.31
CA GLN A 164 6.27 -11.38 11.82
C GLN A 164 5.52 -10.51 10.80
N GLN A 165 4.78 -11.15 9.89
CA GLN A 165 3.95 -10.44 8.92
C GLN A 165 2.87 -9.59 9.62
N ARG A 166 2.17 -10.16 10.61
CA ARG A 166 1.17 -9.41 11.37
C ARG A 166 1.79 -8.25 12.17
N VAL A 167 2.99 -8.41 12.72
CA VAL A 167 3.73 -7.29 13.33
C VAL A 167 4.08 -6.21 12.30
N ALA A 168 4.51 -6.60 11.09
CA ALA A 168 4.80 -5.66 10.01
C ALA A 168 3.54 -4.88 9.56
N ILE A 169 2.38 -5.56 9.50
CA ILE A 169 1.09 -4.91 9.23
C ILE A 169 0.71 -3.93 10.36
N ALA A 170 0.85 -4.34 11.62
CA ALA A 170 0.60 -3.46 12.77
C ALA A 170 1.51 -2.22 12.72
N ARG A 171 2.79 -2.39 12.40
CA ARG A 171 3.75 -1.28 12.22
C ARG A 171 3.31 -0.34 11.09
N ALA A 172 2.87 -0.87 9.95
CA ALA A 172 2.39 -0.06 8.84
C ALA A 172 1.15 0.77 9.21
N LEU A 173 0.30 0.27 10.11
CA LEU A 173 -0.90 0.94 10.60
C LEU A 173 -0.66 1.87 11.80
N ALA A 174 0.55 1.89 12.37
CA ALA A 174 0.82 2.61 13.62
C ALA A 174 0.43 4.08 13.55
N THR A 175 0.74 4.72 12.46
CA THR A 175 0.47 6.15 12.23
C THR A 175 -0.94 6.46 11.75
N ALA A 176 -1.82 5.46 11.69
CA ALA A 176 -3.17 5.55 11.08
C ALA A 176 -3.11 6.11 9.65
N PRO A 177 -2.31 5.51 8.74
CA PRO A 177 -2.16 6.01 7.39
C PRO A 177 -3.44 5.83 6.59
N ALA A 178 -3.63 6.70 5.61
CA ALA A 178 -4.76 6.57 4.68
C ALA A 178 -4.54 5.47 3.64
N ILE A 179 -3.28 5.14 3.36
CA ILE A 179 -2.89 4.14 2.35
C ILE A 179 -1.87 3.18 2.97
N VAL A 180 -2.09 1.88 2.79
CA VAL A 180 -1.10 0.84 3.08
C VAL A 180 -0.70 0.16 1.78
N ILE A 181 0.60 0.18 1.50
CA ILE A 181 1.22 -0.45 0.33
C ILE A 181 1.90 -1.73 0.78
N MET A 182 1.63 -2.83 0.09
CA MET A 182 2.14 -4.15 0.41
C MET A 182 2.85 -4.77 -0.79
N ASP A 183 4.09 -5.19 -0.61
CA ASP A 183 4.85 -5.93 -1.62
C ASP A 183 4.91 -7.40 -1.23
N GLU A 184 4.22 -8.26 -2.00
CA GLU A 184 4.12 -9.72 -1.82
C GLU A 184 3.82 -10.15 -0.36
N PRO A 185 2.72 -9.67 0.26
CA PRO A 185 2.50 -9.83 1.71
C PRO A 185 2.31 -11.28 2.16
N THR A 186 2.07 -12.22 1.25
CA THR A 186 1.90 -13.65 1.52
C THR A 186 3.04 -14.51 0.97
N GLY A 187 3.99 -13.92 0.22
CA GLY A 187 5.00 -14.65 -0.53
C GLY A 187 5.96 -15.52 0.30
N ASN A 188 6.11 -15.22 1.60
CA ASN A 188 6.95 -15.98 2.53
C ASN A 188 6.13 -16.77 3.55
N LEU A 189 4.84 -16.99 3.30
CA LEU A 189 3.91 -17.66 4.21
C LEU A 189 3.38 -18.96 3.62
N ASP A 190 3.04 -19.89 4.47
CA ASP A 190 2.23 -21.04 4.07
C ASP A 190 0.77 -20.59 3.77
N THR A 191 0.01 -21.45 3.10
CA THR A 191 -1.35 -21.15 2.65
C THR A 191 -2.27 -20.70 3.80
N ALA A 192 -2.22 -21.36 4.96
CA ALA A 192 -3.11 -21.04 6.08
C ALA A 192 -2.79 -19.65 6.69
N ASN A 193 -1.50 -19.32 6.82
CA ASN A 193 -1.07 -18.00 7.26
C ASN A 193 -1.39 -16.93 6.20
N GLY A 194 -1.24 -17.23 4.90
CA GLY A 194 -1.62 -16.35 3.80
C GLY A 194 -3.10 -15.96 3.84
N GLU A 195 -4.00 -16.94 3.96
CA GLU A 195 -5.44 -16.69 4.10
C GLU A 195 -5.77 -15.86 5.35
N THR A 196 -5.06 -16.11 6.46
CA THR A 196 -5.25 -15.33 7.68
C THR A 196 -4.88 -13.86 7.48
N VAL A 197 -3.78 -13.58 6.74
CA VAL A 197 -3.36 -12.21 6.40
C VAL A 197 -4.39 -11.55 5.47
N LEU A 198 -4.96 -12.26 4.50
CA LEU A 198 -5.99 -11.69 3.61
C LEU A 198 -7.26 -11.32 4.38
N ARG A 199 -7.75 -12.22 5.24
CA ARG A 199 -8.89 -11.89 6.13
C ARG A 199 -8.60 -10.67 6.98
N LEU A 200 -7.41 -10.60 7.57
CA LEU A 200 -6.99 -9.45 8.37
C LEU A 200 -7.00 -8.13 7.58
N ILE A 201 -6.55 -8.12 6.32
CA ILE A 201 -6.60 -6.92 5.46
C ILE A 201 -8.05 -6.46 5.26
N HIS A 202 -8.99 -7.38 5.01
CA HIS A 202 -10.41 -7.05 4.86
C HIS A 202 -11.00 -6.49 6.15
N ASP A 203 -10.72 -7.11 7.30
CA ASP A 203 -11.20 -6.64 8.61
C ASP A 203 -10.65 -5.25 8.94
N LEU A 204 -9.37 -5.02 8.68
CA LEU A 204 -8.72 -3.73 8.87
C LEU A 204 -9.31 -2.65 7.96
N ARG A 205 -9.55 -2.96 6.68
CA ARG A 205 -10.23 -2.05 5.76
C ARG A 205 -11.61 -1.67 6.28
N ALA A 206 -12.40 -2.65 6.68
CA ALA A 206 -13.76 -2.41 7.20
C ALA A 206 -13.75 -1.55 8.47
N ALA A 207 -12.77 -1.77 9.36
CA ALA A 207 -12.65 -1.07 10.63
C ALA A 207 -12.09 0.36 10.49
N THR A 208 -11.17 0.60 9.54
CA THR A 208 -10.40 1.85 9.46
C THR A 208 -10.66 2.70 8.22
N GLY A 209 -11.29 2.14 7.19
CA GLY A 209 -11.44 2.79 5.88
C GLY A 209 -10.12 2.98 5.12
N THR A 210 -9.04 2.33 5.56
CA THR A 210 -7.72 2.42 4.93
C THR A 210 -7.75 1.83 3.52
N THR A 211 -7.09 2.48 2.59
CA THR A 211 -6.86 2.00 1.21
C THR A 211 -5.69 1.03 1.19
N PHE A 212 -5.81 -0.09 0.47
CA PHE A 212 -4.73 -1.07 0.34
C PHE A 212 -4.29 -1.22 -1.12
N VAL A 213 -2.98 -1.21 -1.36
CA VAL A 213 -2.35 -1.49 -2.66
C VAL A 213 -1.42 -2.68 -2.48
N ILE A 214 -1.72 -3.79 -3.15
CA ILE A 214 -1.03 -5.06 -2.92
C ILE A 214 -0.38 -5.52 -4.22
N ALA A 215 0.96 -5.51 -4.31
CA ALA A 215 1.64 -6.20 -5.40
C ALA A 215 1.69 -7.70 -5.09
N THR A 216 1.30 -8.50 -6.07
CA THR A 216 1.30 -9.95 -5.93
C THR A 216 1.37 -10.67 -7.29
N HIS A 217 1.84 -11.90 -7.26
CA HIS A 217 1.69 -12.86 -8.36
C HIS A 217 0.71 -14.00 -7.98
N ASP A 218 0.21 -14.00 -6.74
CA ASP A 218 -0.74 -15.00 -6.24
C ASP A 218 -2.17 -14.66 -6.70
N PRO A 219 -2.84 -15.54 -7.48
CA PRO A 219 -4.20 -15.31 -7.95
C PRO A 219 -5.22 -15.24 -6.79
N THR A 220 -4.96 -15.91 -5.66
CA THR A 220 -5.83 -15.87 -4.48
C THR A 220 -5.86 -14.47 -3.87
N VAL A 221 -4.69 -13.82 -3.78
CA VAL A 221 -4.58 -12.43 -3.29
C VAL A 221 -5.26 -11.48 -4.27
N ALA A 222 -5.04 -11.69 -5.58
CA ALA A 222 -5.67 -10.87 -6.62
C ALA A 222 -7.20 -10.97 -6.58
N ALA A 223 -7.75 -12.18 -6.41
CA ALA A 223 -9.19 -12.42 -6.33
C ALA A 223 -9.84 -11.84 -5.05
N ALA A 224 -9.05 -11.62 -3.99
CA ALA A 224 -9.52 -11.00 -2.76
C ALA A 224 -9.58 -9.45 -2.83
N ALA A 225 -9.04 -8.82 -3.87
CA ALA A 225 -9.08 -7.38 -4.07
C ALA A 225 -10.40 -6.93 -4.75
N ASP A 226 -10.75 -5.65 -4.61
CA ASP A 226 -11.92 -5.07 -5.32
C ASP A 226 -11.69 -5.04 -6.83
N ARG A 227 -10.45 -4.88 -7.26
CA ARG A 227 -9.98 -5.01 -8.65
C ARG A 227 -8.49 -5.33 -8.73
N ALA A 228 -8.09 -5.88 -9.86
CA ALA A 228 -6.69 -6.11 -10.20
C ALA A 228 -6.25 -5.19 -11.34
N VAL A 229 -5.05 -4.61 -11.21
CA VAL A 229 -4.37 -3.85 -12.27
C VAL A 229 -3.19 -4.68 -12.74
N ARG A 230 -3.21 -5.08 -14.01
CA ARG A 230 -2.16 -5.92 -14.58
C ARG A 230 -1.03 -5.07 -15.14
N ILE A 231 0.19 -5.35 -14.68
CA ILE A 231 1.42 -4.71 -15.16
C ILE A 231 2.24 -5.73 -15.92
N VAL A 232 2.56 -5.42 -17.18
CA VAL A 232 3.40 -6.25 -18.05
C VAL A 232 4.40 -5.35 -18.73
N ASP A 233 5.69 -5.71 -18.67
CA ASP A 233 6.79 -4.99 -19.31
C ASP A 233 6.80 -3.46 -19.05
N GLY A 234 6.43 -3.07 -17.83
CA GLY A 234 6.40 -1.67 -17.40
C GLY A 234 5.21 -0.85 -17.87
N LEU A 235 4.17 -1.50 -18.39
CA LEU A 235 2.91 -0.88 -18.81
C LEU A 235 1.73 -1.47 -18.06
N VAL A 236 0.67 -0.69 -17.89
CA VAL A 236 -0.65 -1.21 -17.48
C VAL A 236 -1.25 -1.91 -18.70
N ALA A 237 -1.53 -3.20 -18.59
CA ALA A 237 -2.23 -3.93 -19.64
C ALA A 237 -3.70 -3.47 -19.72
N GLU A 238 -4.22 -3.26 -20.92
CA GLU A 238 -5.63 -2.92 -21.13
C GLU A 238 -6.52 -4.07 -20.65
N GLY A 239 -7.45 -3.76 -19.76
CA GLY A 239 -8.38 -4.68 -19.13
C GLY A 239 -8.32 -4.52 -17.61
N GLU A 240 -8.98 -3.50 -17.06
CA GLU A 240 -9.29 -3.45 -15.64
C GLU A 240 -10.40 -4.47 -15.36
N ASP A 241 -10.01 -5.69 -15.00
CA ASP A 241 -10.98 -6.69 -14.57
C ASP A 241 -11.45 -6.34 -13.16
N ARG A 242 -12.68 -5.84 -13.05
CA ARG A 242 -13.41 -5.95 -11.79
C ARG A 242 -13.62 -7.44 -11.55
N VAL A 243 -13.00 -7.95 -10.51
CA VAL A 243 -13.30 -9.29 -10.02
C VAL A 243 -14.73 -9.22 -9.48
N GLY A 244 -15.67 -9.86 -10.23
CA GLY A 244 -17.10 -9.90 -9.91
C GLY A 244 -17.40 -10.86 -8.76
#